data_3154b598e0e59bc0537abd79257ad619
#
_entry.id   3154b598e0e59bc0537abd79257ad619
#
_cell.length_a   1.000
_cell.length_b   1.000
_cell.length_c   1.000
_cell.angle_alpha   90.00
_cell.angle_beta   90.00
_cell.angle_gamma   90.00
#
_symmetry.space_group_name_H-M   'P 1'
#
loop_
_entity.id
_entity.type
_entity.pdbx_description
1 polymer ?
#
loop_
_entity_poly.entity_id
_entity_poly.type
_entity_poly.pdbx_seq_one_letter_code
_entity_poly.pdbx_strand_id
1 'polypeptide(L)'
;MKIEILECIEGAKKAEGLTVIIDVFRAFSLEAYLFSKGALRIIPVGQLESAFALKKEHPDWPLFGERKGAQVEGCDFGNSPSQIKDLDFTGKTCIHTTSAGTQGIVNATKADAIITGSLVNAAAIARYIEAKNPEQVSLVAMGNQGVSRADEDVLCARYIKSLLEHSNFDLASGIVALKETDGKKFLDPNNLIFPRDDFFFATQVNQFDFVIEVKDDGNQKVFC
;
A
#
# COMPACT_ATOMS: atom_id res chain seq x y z
N MET A 1 -0.27 23.62 -7.50
CA MET A 1 -0.54 22.39 -6.71
C MET A 1 0.22 22.47 -5.37
N LYS A 2 -0.49 22.38 -4.25
CA LYS A 2 0.10 22.28 -2.91
C LYS A 2 0.34 20.80 -2.60
N ILE A 3 1.52 20.42 -2.10
CA ILE A 3 1.87 19.04 -1.79
C ILE A 3 2.27 18.96 -0.32
N GLU A 4 1.54 18.16 0.45
CA GLU A 4 1.82 17.91 1.87
C GLU A 4 2.21 16.45 2.08
N ILE A 5 3.21 16.21 2.94
CA ILE A 5 3.53 14.87 3.45
C ILE A 5 2.97 14.79 4.87
N LEU A 6 2.12 13.81 5.09
CA LEU A 6 1.45 13.54 6.36
C LEU A 6 1.84 12.14 6.83
N GLU A 7 1.77 11.89 8.13
CA GLU A 7 2.21 10.61 8.70
C GLU A 7 1.12 9.97 9.55
N CYS A 8 1.02 8.64 9.48
CA CYS A 8 0.16 7.80 10.29
C CYS A 8 -1.35 8.10 10.14
N ILE A 9 -2.18 7.48 10.98
CA ILE A 9 -3.64 7.69 11.01
C ILE A 9 -3.98 9.16 11.27
N GLU A 10 -3.25 9.84 12.13
CA GLU A 10 -3.48 11.26 12.41
C GLU A 10 -3.19 12.16 11.19
N GLY A 11 -2.28 11.75 10.34
CA GLY A 11 -2.05 12.37 9.04
C GLY A 11 -3.21 12.09 8.07
N ALA A 12 -3.68 10.85 8.00
CA ALA A 12 -4.80 10.47 7.15
C ALA A 12 -6.08 11.27 7.47
N LYS A 13 -6.39 11.50 8.75
CA LYS A 13 -7.52 12.33 9.20
C LYS A 13 -7.46 13.80 8.74
N LYS A 14 -6.25 14.27 8.42
CA LYS A 14 -6.00 15.67 7.98
C LYS A 14 -5.86 15.76 6.46
N ALA A 15 -5.74 14.63 5.76
CA ALA A 15 -5.52 14.60 4.33
C ALA A 15 -6.69 15.21 3.57
N GLU A 16 -6.38 16.10 2.64
CA GLU A 16 -7.33 16.84 1.80
C GLU A 16 -6.87 16.77 0.33
N GLY A 17 -7.80 17.02 -0.59
CA GLY A 17 -7.54 16.96 -2.01
C GLY A 17 -7.33 15.52 -2.52
N LEU A 18 -6.52 15.36 -3.57
CA LEU A 18 -6.12 14.03 -4.03
C LEU A 18 -5.13 13.45 -3.02
N THR A 19 -5.53 12.36 -2.39
CA THR A 19 -4.79 11.73 -1.30
C THR A 19 -4.17 10.41 -1.75
N VAL A 20 -2.86 10.26 -1.54
CA VAL A 20 -2.11 9.02 -1.75
C VAL A 20 -1.86 8.39 -0.40
N ILE A 21 -2.47 7.25 -0.11
CA ILE A 21 -2.18 6.47 1.09
C ILE A 21 -1.02 5.53 0.78
N ILE A 22 0.09 5.65 1.50
CA ILE A 22 1.36 4.96 1.21
C ILE A 22 1.63 3.92 2.29
N ASP A 23 1.83 2.65 1.86
CA ASP A 23 2.23 1.52 2.72
C ASP A 23 3.14 0.60 1.90
N VAL A 24 4.46 0.84 1.98
CA VAL A 24 5.47 0.14 1.18
C VAL A 24 5.74 -1.25 1.74
N PHE A 25 5.88 -1.37 3.06
CA PHE A 25 6.18 -2.66 3.70
C PHE A 25 4.99 -3.15 4.55
N ARG A 26 3.94 -3.80 3.91
CA ARG A 26 3.97 -4.42 2.57
C ARG A 26 2.65 -4.24 1.81
N ALA A 27 1.63 -3.61 2.41
CA ALA A 27 0.24 -3.71 1.93
C ALA A 27 0.07 -3.28 0.46
N PHE A 28 0.46 -2.07 0.12
CA PHE A 28 0.20 -1.55 -1.22
C PHE A 28 1.24 -2.00 -2.25
N SER A 29 2.38 -2.51 -1.80
CA SER A 29 3.25 -3.31 -2.68
C SER A 29 2.57 -4.61 -3.06
N LEU A 30 2.01 -5.39 -2.10
CA LEU A 30 1.27 -6.62 -2.39
C LEU A 30 0.10 -6.38 -3.35
N GLU A 31 -0.69 -5.33 -3.12
CA GLU A 31 -1.85 -5.02 -3.98
C GLU A 31 -1.43 -4.72 -5.41
N ALA A 32 -0.32 -3.99 -5.62
CA ALA A 32 0.21 -3.75 -6.95
C ALA A 32 0.62 -5.05 -7.65
N TYR A 33 1.24 -5.99 -6.91
CA TYR A 33 1.52 -7.32 -7.46
C TYR A 33 0.26 -8.13 -7.75
N LEU A 34 -0.78 -8.06 -6.92
CA LEU A 34 -2.06 -8.74 -7.19
C LEU A 34 -2.71 -8.23 -8.48
N PHE A 35 -2.76 -6.91 -8.69
CA PHE A 35 -3.28 -6.35 -9.94
C PHE A 35 -2.41 -6.74 -11.14
N SER A 36 -1.08 -6.74 -11.01
CA SER A 36 -0.20 -7.18 -12.08
C SER A 36 -0.38 -8.65 -12.46
N LYS A 37 -0.95 -9.45 -11.56
CA LYS A 37 -1.29 -10.86 -11.76
C LYS A 37 -2.76 -11.09 -12.14
N GLY A 38 -3.45 -10.03 -12.56
CA GLY A 38 -4.79 -10.08 -13.11
C GLY A 38 -5.93 -10.03 -12.11
N ALA A 39 -5.68 -9.69 -10.83
CA ALA A 39 -6.78 -9.46 -9.89
C ALA A 39 -7.74 -8.41 -10.46
N LEU A 40 -9.05 -8.73 -10.43
CA LEU A 40 -10.09 -7.85 -10.96
C LEU A 40 -10.32 -6.66 -10.04
N ARG A 41 -10.36 -6.93 -8.73
CA ARG A 41 -10.55 -5.93 -7.66
C ARG A 41 -10.09 -6.49 -6.34
N ILE A 42 -9.79 -5.57 -5.41
CA ILE A 42 -9.46 -5.93 -4.01
C ILE A 42 -10.43 -5.18 -3.09
N ILE A 43 -10.97 -5.88 -2.11
CA ILE A 43 -11.89 -5.33 -1.11
C ILE A 43 -11.11 -5.11 0.18
N PRO A 44 -10.80 -3.84 0.53
CA PRO A 44 -10.15 -3.53 1.80
C PRO A 44 -11.13 -3.67 2.95
N VAL A 45 -10.78 -4.46 3.96
CA VAL A 45 -11.61 -4.68 5.14
C VAL A 45 -10.83 -4.34 6.40
N GLY A 46 -11.34 -3.39 7.19
CA GLY A 46 -10.65 -2.94 8.40
C GLY A 46 -10.71 -3.94 9.56
N GLN A 47 -11.84 -4.63 9.71
CA GLN A 47 -12.08 -5.57 10.82
C GLN A 47 -11.91 -7.02 10.36
N LEU A 48 -11.22 -7.81 11.16
CA LEU A 48 -10.91 -9.21 10.83
C LEU A 48 -12.17 -10.07 10.75
N GLU A 49 -13.10 -9.86 11.66
CA GLU A 49 -14.38 -10.56 11.72
C GLU A 49 -15.19 -10.32 10.43
N SER A 50 -15.19 -9.10 9.93
CA SER A 50 -15.85 -8.73 8.67
C SER A 50 -15.17 -9.39 7.47
N ALA A 51 -13.83 -9.50 7.48
CA ALA A 51 -13.09 -10.18 6.43
C ALA A 51 -13.41 -11.67 6.37
N PHE A 52 -13.51 -12.35 7.52
CA PHE A 52 -13.91 -13.74 7.58
C PHE A 52 -15.39 -13.95 7.21
N ALA A 53 -16.28 -13.04 7.59
CA ALA A 53 -17.67 -13.09 7.17
C ALA A 53 -17.78 -13.03 5.63
N LEU A 54 -17.07 -12.07 5.02
CA LEU A 54 -17.04 -11.93 3.56
C LEU A 54 -16.40 -13.14 2.87
N LYS A 55 -15.33 -13.70 3.43
CA LYS A 55 -14.74 -14.97 2.95
C LYS A 55 -15.72 -16.14 3.00
N LYS A 56 -16.55 -16.21 4.04
CA LYS A 56 -17.58 -17.24 4.17
C LYS A 56 -18.70 -17.10 3.14
N GLU A 57 -19.07 -15.87 2.81
CA GLU A 57 -20.05 -15.55 1.75
C GLU A 57 -19.49 -15.84 0.35
N HIS A 58 -18.17 -15.62 0.18
CA HIS A 58 -17.45 -15.79 -1.08
C HIS A 58 -16.23 -16.71 -0.91
N PRO A 59 -16.42 -18.02 -0.81
CA PRO A 59 -15.34 -18.97 -0.50
C PRO A 59 -14.22 -19.02 -1.56
N ASP A 60 -14.52 -18.62 -2.79
CA ASP A 60 -13.58 -18.56 -3.92
C ASP A 60 -12.74 -17.28 -3.97
N TRP A 61 -13.05 -16.27 -3.13
CA TRP A 61 -12.25 -15.05 -3.05
C TRP A 61 -11.04 -15.25 -2.14
N PRO A 62 -9.81 -15.10 -2.65
CA PRO A 62 -8.62 -15.19 -1.80
C PRO A 62 -8.65 -14.14 -0.69
N LEU A 63 -8.40 -14.58 0.55
CA LEU A 63 -8.32 -13.72 1.72
C LEU A 63 -6.85 -13.49 2.11
N PHE A 64 -6.45 -12.25 2.05
CA PHE A 64 -5.14 -11.76 2.51
C PHE A 64 -5.30 -11.06 3.85
N GLY A 65 -4.53 -11.48 4.86
CA GLY A 65 -4.66 -10.90 6.18
C GLY A 65 -3.37 -10.93 6.99
N GLU A 66 -3.04 -9.77 7.58
CA GLU A 66 -1.94 -9.67 8.54
C GLU A 66 -2.33 -8.90 9.80
N ARG A 67 -1.66 -9.27 10.91
CA ARG A 67 -1.61 -8.47 12.14
C ARG A 67 -0.18 -8.47 12.65
N LYS A 68 0.38 -7.28 12.90
CA LYS A 68 1.80 -7.08 13.29
C LYS A 68 2.79 -7.73 12.30
N GLY A 69 2.44 -7.73 11.01
CA GLY A 69 3.23 -8.31 9.93
C GLY A 69 3.07 -9.81 9.72
N ALA A 70 2.54 -10.55 10.70
CA ALA A 70 2.32 -11.99 10.59
C ALA A 70 0.99 -12.31 9.90
N GLN A 71 0.98 -13.38 9.08
CA GLN A 71 -0.26 -13.91 8.52
C GLN A 71 -1.24 -14.29 9.65
N VAL A 72 -2.50 -13.90 9.49
CA VAL A 72 -3.56 -14.28 10.42
C VAL A 72 -4.00 -15.71 10.12
N GLU A 73 -4.16 -16.51 11.18
CA GLU A 73 -4.69 -17.86 11.07
C GLU A 73 -6.08 -17.84 10.43
N GLY A 74 -6.31 -18.73 9.48
CA GLY A 74 -7.54 -18.81 8.68
C GLY A 74 -7.56 -17.94 7.44
N CYS A 75 -6.56 -17.06 7.22
CA CYS A 75 -6.37 -16.38 5.92
C CYS A 75 -5.63 -17.29 4.94
N ASP A 76 -5.97 -17.19 3.65
CA ASP A 76 -5.29 -17.95 2.60
C ASP A 76 -3.83 -17.51 2.45
N PHE A 77 -3.58 -16.20 2.63
CA PHE A 77 -2.26 -15.58 2.48
C PHE A 77 -2.01 -14.53 3.57
N GLY A 78 -0.73 -14.27 3.82
CA GLY A 78 -0.27 -13.11 4.57
C GLY A 78 -0.17 -11.86 3.69
N ASN A 79 0.51 -10.85 4.22
CA ASN A 79 0.77 -9.59 3.52
C ASN A 79 2.15 -9.62 2.83
N SER A 80 2.39 -10.63 1.95
CA SER A 80 3.70 -10.93 1.39
C SER A 80 3.66 -11.05 -0.13
N PRO A 81 4.26 -10.11 -0.88
CA PRO A 81 4.38 -10.21 -2.34
C PRO A 81 5.07 -11.49 -2.80
N SER A 82 6.08 -11.96 -2.07
CA SER A 82 6.81 -13.17 -2.44
C SER A 82 5.99 -14.46 -2.33
N GLN A 83 4.95 -14.49 -1.47
CA GLN A 83 4.04 -15.64 -1.39
C GLN A 83 3.23 -15.86 -2.68
N ILE A 84 3.01 -14.79 -3.44
CA ILE A 84 2.17 -14.83 -4.63
C ILE A 84 2.95 -14.81 -5.95
N LYS A 85 4.29 -14.88 -5.90
CA LYS A 85 5.14 -14.67 -7.07
C LYS A 85 4.83 -15.60 -8.26
N ASP A 86 4.44 -16.85 -7.97
CA ASP A 86 4.15 -17.87 -8.97
C ASP A 86 2.65 -18.17 -9.13
N LEU A 87 1.78 -17.35 -8.54
CA LEU A 87 0.33 -17.51 -8.57
C LEU A 87 -0.33 -16.61 -9.63
N ASP A 88 -1.52 -17.02 -10.07
CA ASP A 88 -2.38 -16.28 -11.00
C ASP A 88 -3.68 -15.87 -10.30
N PHE A 89 -4.04 -14.60 -10.42
CA PHE A 89 -5.26 -14.02 -9.86
C PHE A 89 -6.20 -13.47 -10.93
N THR A 90 -6.02 -13.89 -12.19
CA THR A 90 -6.82 -13.41 -13.32
C THR A 90 -8.31 -13.54 -13.03
N GLY A 91 -9.01 -12.39 -13.07
CA GLY A 91 -10.45 -12.29 -12.85
C GLY A 91 -10.88 -12.50 -11.38
N LYS A 92 -9.96 -12.66 -10.43
CA LYS A 92 -10.31 -12.86 -9.02
C LYS A 92 -10.65 -11.53 -8.33
N THR A 93 -11.67 -11.59 -7.48
CA THR A 93 -11.88 -10.60 -6.41
C THR A 93 -11.11 -11.09 -5.19
N CYS A 94 -10.29 -10.24 -4.58
CA CYS A 94 -9.51 -10.54 -3.38
C CYS A 94 -10.05 -9.77 -2.18
N ILE A 95 -9.94 -10.32 -0.98
CA ILE A 95 -10.22 -9.63 0.28
C ILE A 95 -8.88 -9.32 0.93
N HIS A 96 -8.68 -8.08 1.41
CA HIS A 96 -7.45 -7.69 2.07
C HIS A 96 -7.70 -6.94 3.38
N THR A 97 -7.10 -7.40 4.47
CA THR A 97 -7.21 -6.77 5.80
C THR A 97 -5.83 -6.58 6.42
N THR A 98 -5.50 -5.32 6.74
CA THR A 98 -4.17 -4.94 7.24
C THR A 98 -4.25 -4.07 8.49
N SER A 99 -3.12 -3.93 9.18
CA SER A 99 -3.01 -3.12 10.39
C SER A 99 -2.87 -1.62 10.11
N ALA A 100 -2.37 -1.22 8.93
CA ALA A 100 -2.05 0.19 8.61
C ALA A 100 -2.75 0.69 7.34
N GLY A 101 -2.50 0.11 6.18
CA GLY A 101 -2.97 0.63 4.89
C GLY A 101 -4.48 0.84 4.82
N THR A 102 -5.27 -0.17 5.19
CA THR A 102 -6.74 -0.07 5.21
C THR A 102 -7.25 0.99 6.20
N GLN A 103 -6.55 1.21 7.31
CA GLN A 103 -6.89 2.26 8.27
C GLN A 103 -6.67 3.66 7.70
N GLY A 104 -5.63 3.86 6.88
CA GLY A 104 -5.41 5.13 6.18
C GLY A 104 -6.58 5.51 5.29
N ILE A 105 -7.08 4.55 4.52
CA ILE A 105 -8.21 4.75 3.60
C ILE A 105 -9.51 5.11 4.35
N VAL A 106 -9.80 4.40 5.45
CA VAL A 106 -11.00 4.64 6.25
C VAL A 106 -10.97 6.01 6.93
N ASN A 107 -9.78 6.45 7.37
CA ASN A 107 -9.61 7.71 8.11
C ASN A 107 -9.42 8.94 7.23
N ALA A 108 -9.09 8.81 5.94
CA ALA A 108 -8.95 9.93 5.00
C ALA A 108 -10.32 10.47 4.54
N THR A 109 -11.14 10.90 5.50
CA THR A 109 -12.55 11.29 5.28
C THR A 109 -12.73 12.65 4.63
N LYS A 110 -11.66 13.47 4.55
CA LYS A 110 -11.68 14.78 3.92
C LYS A 110 -11.07 14.79 2.52
N ALA A 111 -10.58 13.62 2.07
CA ALA A 111 -9.99 13.48 0.74
C ALA A 111 -11.07 13.58 -0.34
N ASP A 112 -10.77 14.30 -1.42
CA ASP A 112 -11.65 14.36 -2.61
C ASP A 112 -11.57 13.06 -3.43
N ALA A 113 -10.37 12.47 -3.48
CA ALA A 113 -10.10 11.19 -4.10
C ALA A 113 -8.96 10.48 -3.36
N ILE A 114 -9.00 9.16 -3.33
CA ILE A 114 -7.96 8.35 -2.67
C ILE A 114 -7.37 7.37 -3.68
N ILE A 115 -6.04 7.30 -3.70
CA ILE A 115 -5.27 6.27 -4.39
C ILE A 115 -4.29 5.63 -3.42
N THR A 116 -3.86 4.39 -3.69
CA THR A 116 -2.83 3.73 -2.89
C THR A 116 -1.46 3.89 -3.52
N GLY A 117 -0.41 3.91 -2.69
CA GLY A 117 0.94 4.17 -3.13
C GLY A 117 2.00 3.29 -2.51
N SER A 118 2.98 2.93 -3.33
CA SER A 118 4.20 2.22 -2.96
C SER A 118 5.35 2.63 -3.88
N LEU A 119 6.58 2.25 -3.56
CA LEU A 119 7.74 2.47 -4.44
C LEU A 119 7.57 1.79 -5.80
N VAL A 120 6.85 0.68 -5.86
CA VAL A 120 6.68 -0.12 -7.09
C VAL A 120 5.88 0.58 -8.18
N ASN A 121 5.08 1.60 -7.85
CA ASN A 121 4.27 2.37 -8.81
C ASN A 121 4.38 3.90 -8.64
N ALA A 122 5.42 4.39 -7.95
CA ALA A 122 5.56 5.79 -7.58
C ALA A 122 5.55 6.75 -8.79
N ALA A 123 6.22 6.39 -9.89
CA ALA A 123 6.21 7.23 -11.10
C ALA A 123 4.84 7.25 -11.79
N ALA A 124 4.09 6.15 -11.79
CA ALA A 124 2.72 6.13 -12.30
C ALA A 124 1.81 7.05 -11.49
N ILE A 125 1.97 7.04 -10.17
CA ILE A 125 1.25 7.94 -9.24
C ILE A 125 1.57 9.42 -9.58
N ALA A 126 2.84 9.75 -9.74
CA ALA A 126 3.22 11.13 -10.08
C ALA A 126 2.59 11.59 -11.40
N ARG A 127 2.66 10.78 -12.47
CA ARG A 127 2.01 11.08 -13.75
C ARG A 127 0.48 11.21 -13.64
N TYR A 128 -0.14 10.34 -12.83
CA TYR A 128 -1.58 10.42 -12.58
C TYR A 128 -1.96 11.73 -11.90
N ILE A 129 -1.22 12.15 -10.88
CA ILE A 129 -1.44 13.42 -10.17
C ILE A 129 -1.25 14.60 -11.11
N GLU A 130 -0.19 14.61 -11.93
CA GLU A 130 0.04 15.67 -12.94
C GLU A 130 -1.12 15.75 -13.94
N ALA A 131 -1.59 14.61 -14.46
CA ALA A 131 -2.70 14.55 -15.39
C ALA A 131 -4.03 15.03 -14.78
N LYS A 132 -4.27 14.77 -13.49
CA LYS A 132 -5.46 15.27 -12.75
C LYS A 132 -5.33 16.75 -12.39
N ASN A 133 -4.12 17.25 -12.25
CA ASN A 133 -3.80 18.64 -11.89
C ASN A 133 -4.62 19.17 -10.69
N PRO A 134 -4.63 18.48 -9.54
CA PRO A 134 -5.40 18.91 -8.38
C PRO A 134 -4.82 20.17 -7.74
N GLU A 135 -5.62 20.95 -7.03
CA GLU A 135 -5.13 22.09 -6.25
C GLU A 135 -4.24 21.64 -5.08
N GLN A 136 -4.62 20.53 -4.44
CA GLN A 136 -3.93 19.97 -3.27
C GLN A 136 -3.72 18.46 -3.40
N VAL A 137 -2.54 18.00 -2.96
CA VAL A 137 -2.15 16.61 -2.84
C VAL A 137 -1.68 16.31 -1.42
N SER A 138 -2.23 15.28 -0.82
CA SER A 138 -1.79 14.74 0.47
C SER A 138 -1.09 13.39 0.26
N LEU A 139 0.19 13.30 0.59
CA LEU A 139 0.98 12.07 0.58
C LEU A 139 1.04 11.54 2.02
N VAL A 140 0.30 10.49 2.32
CA VAL A 140 0.15 9.98 3.70
C VAL A 140 0.99 8.72 3.88
N ALA A 141 2.13 8.85 4.55
CA ALA A 141 3.00 7.75 4.97
C ALA A 141 2.37 7.03 6.18
N MET A 142 1.83 5.83 5.98
CA MET A 142 1.02 5.17 7.03
C MET A 142 1.82 4.67 8.21
N GLY A 143 3.07 4.28 8.00
CA GLY A 143 3.95 3.86 9.08
C GLY A 143 3.58 2.52 9.71
N ASN A 144 4.27 2.18 10.77
CA ASN A 144 4.05 0.93 11.49
C ASN A 144 2.71 0.97 12.23
N GLN A 145 1.78 0.08 11.83
CA GLN A 145 0.43 -0.06 12.39
C GLN A 145 -0.40 1.24 12.35
N GLY A 146 -0.02 2.21 11.50
CA GLY A 146 -0.68 3.51 11.44
C GLY A 146 -0.40 4.45 12.63
N VAL A 147 0.53 4.08 13.52
CA VAL A 147 0.80 4.79 14.79
C VAL A 147 2.18 5.43 14.84
N SER A 148 3.20 4.74 14.37
CA SER A 148 4.57 5.24 14.38
C SER A 148 5.14 5.32 12.97
N ARG A 149 5.98 6.32 12.75
CA ARG A 149 6.67 6.56 11.48
C ARG A 149 7.39 5.29 11.00
N ALA A 150 7.38 5.07 9.69
CA ALA A 150 8.21 4.09 9.00
C ALA A 150 8.99 4.81 7.88
N ASP A 151 10.28 4.50 7.79
CA ASP A 151 11.18 5.23 6.90
C ASP A 151 10.91 4.96 5.43
N GLU A 152 10.48 3.74 5.08
CA GLU A 152 10.13 3.37 3.71
C GLU A 152 8.93 4.14 3.16
N ASP A 153 7.91 4.36 3.96
CA ASP A 153 6.72 5.11 3.54
C ASP A 153 7.04 6.57 3.34
N VAL A 154 7.84 7.15 4.25
CA VAL A 154 8.30 8.54 4.12
C VAL A 154 9.27 8.70 2.95
N LEU A 155 10.13 7.71 2.69
CA LEU A 155 11.00 7.68 1.52
C LEU A 155 10.17 7.71 0.23
N CYS A 156 9.14 6.88 0.15
CA CYS A 156 8.21 6.83 -0.98
C CYS A 156 7.48 8.18 -1.16
N ALA A 157 6.93 8.75 -0.09
CA ALA A 157 6.26 10.05 -0.13
C ALA A 157 7.19 11.16 -0.65
N ARG A 158 8.43 11.21 -0.15
CA ARG A 158 9.43 12.18 -0.60
C ARG A 158 9.82 11.96 -2.06
N TYR A 159 9.93 10.71 -2.49
CA TYR A 159 10.23 10.40 -3.89
C TYR A 159 9.10 10.84 -4.82
N ILE A 160 7.83 10.52 -4.50
CA ILE A 160 6.67 11.00 -5.28
C ILE A 160 6.66 12.52 -5.33
N LYS A 161 6.88 13.20 -4.18
CA LYS A 161 6.96 14.66 -4.12
C LYS A 161 8.06 15.20 -5.03
N SER A 162 9.25 14.60 -5.02
CA SER A 162 10.36 15.04 -5.86
C SER A 162 10.07 14.92 -7.36
N LEU A 163 9.34 13.87 -7.77
CA LEU A 163 8.89 13.71 -9.15
C LEU A 163 7.94 14.83 -9.55
N LEU A 164 6.97 15.17 -8.70
CA LEU A 164 5.99 16.25 -8.92
C LEU A 164 6.63 17.66 -8.92
N GLU A 165 7.69 17.84 -8.16
CA GLU A 165 8.46 19.10 -8.10
C GLU A 165 9.59 19.15 -9.13
N HIS A 166 9.77 18.11 -9.96
CA HIS A 166 10.86 17.95 -10.93
C HIS A 166 12.25 18.21 -10.30
N SER A 167 12.42 17.78 -9.05
CA SER A 167 13.63 17.98 -8.27
C SER A 167 14.47 16.70 -8.18
N ASN A 168 15.79 16.87 -7.98
CA ASN A 168 16.68 15.71 -7.77
C ASN A 168 16.43 15.07 -6.41
N PHE A 169 16.36 13.73 -6.40
CA PHE A 169 16.19 12.94 -5.19
C PHE A 169 17.07 11.69 -5.24
N ASP A 170 17.90 11.49 -4.23
CA ASP A 170 18.74 10.28 -4.14
C ASP A 170 17.98 9.12 -3.49
N LEU A 171 17.10 8.53 -4.29
CA LEU A 171 16.30 7.37 -3.88
C LEU A 171 17.18 6.14 -3.61
N ALA A 172 18.27 5.96 -4.38
CA ALA A 172 19.12 4.78 -4.26
C ALA A 172 19.78 4.70 -2.87
N SER A 173 20.36 5.81 -2.40
CA SER A 173 20.92 5.88 -1.04
C SER A 173 19.82 5.69 0.02
N GLY A 174 18.62 6.21 -0.21
CA GLY A 174 17.47 5.98 0.66
C GLY A 174 17.14 4.50 0.81
N ILE A 175 17.03 3.75 -0.29
CA ILE A 175 16.76 2.30 -0.28
C ILE A 175 17.88 1.53 0.43
N VAL A 176 19.14 1.94 0.24
CA VAL A 176 20.27 1.31 0.96
C VAL A 176 20.14 1.54 2.47
N ALA A 177 19.77 2.74 2.90
CA ALA A 177 19.56 3.07 4.31
C ALA A 177 18.43 2.25 4.96
N LEU A 178 17.37 1.91 4.21
CA LEU A 178 16.28 1.07 4.71
C LEU A 178 16.76 -0.30 5.23
N LYS A 179 17.88 -0.83 4.73
CA LYS A 179 18.44 -2.11 5.20
C LYS A 179 18.89 -2.08 6.65
N GLU A 180 19.19 -0.91 7.17
CA GLU A 180 19.61 -0.69 8.55
C GLU A 180 18.45 -0.23 9.47
N THR A 181 17.33 0.16 8.88
CA THR A 181 16.13 0.63 9.60
C THR A 181 14.96 -0.36 9.41
N ASP A 182 13.82 0.06 8.89
CA ASP A 182 12.60 -0.75 8.77
C ASP A 182 12.75 -1.98 7.84
N GLY A 183 13.69 -1.96 6.92
CA GLY A 183 14.03 -3.10 6.07
C GLY A 183 14.85 -4.20 6.76
N LYS A 184 15.50 -3.90 7.89
CA LYS A 184 16.38 -4.84 8.60
C LYS A 184 15.67 -6.13 8.98
N LYS A 185 14.39 -6.06 9.34
CA LYS A 185 13.56 -7.22 9.70
C LYS A 185 13.46 -8.27 8.60
N PHE A 186 13.56 -7.87 7.32
CA PHE A 186 13.54 -8.78 6.17
C PHE A 186 14.90 -9.45 5.91
N LEU A 187 15.97 -8.83 6.38
CA LEU A 187 17.33 -9.31 6.15
C LEU A 187 17.82 -10.24 7.27
N ASP A 188 17.07 -10.38 8.34
CA ASP A 188 17.34 -11.36 9.40
C ASP A 188 16.87 -12.75 8.95
N PRO A 189 17.78 -13.71 8.73
CA PRO A 189 17.44 -15.05 8.27
C PRO A 189 16.60 -15.86 9.26
N ASN A 190 16.54 -15.43 10.51
CA ASN A 190 15.74 -16.08 11.56
C ASN A 190 14.32 -15.53 11.62
N ASN A 191 14.03 -14.44 10.92
CA ASN A 191 12.72 -13.81 10.93
C ASN A 191 11.83 -14.36 9.80
N LEU A 192 11.09 -15.43 10.09
CA LEU A 192 10.21 -16.09 9.13
C LEU A 192 8.94 -15.28 8.80
N ILE A 193 8.59 -14.26 9.60
CA ILE A 193 7.42 -13.39 9.38
C ILE A 193 7.65 -12.43 8.21
N PHE A 194 8.91 -12.03 8.00
CA PHE A 194 9.29 -11.07 6.99
C PHE A 194 10.28 -11.71 6.01
N PRO A 195 9.79 -12.45 4.99
CA PRO A 195 10.66 -13.08 3.99
C PRO A 195 11.58 -12.05 3.32
N ARG A 196 12.83 -12.43 3.13
CA ARG A 196 13.85 -11.57 2.52
C ARG A 196 13.43 -11.04 1.15
N ASP A 197 12.78 -11.89 0.36
CA ASP A 197 12.32 -11.54 -0.99
C ASP A 197 11.34 -10.37 -0.97
N ASP A 198 10.52 -10.22 0.07
CA ASP A 198 9.55 -9.13 0.19
C ASP A 198 10.22 -7.75 0.20
N PHE A 199 11.41 -7.63 0.81
CA PHE A 199 12.18 -6.39 0.73
C PHE A 199 12.49 -6.02 -0.72
N PHE A 200 12.97 -6.98 -1.50
CA PHE A 200 13.33 -6.74 -2.90
C PHE A 200 12.09 -6.49 -3.76
N PHE A 201 11.00 -7.23 -3.56
CA PHE A 201 9.73 -6.98 -4.25
C PHE A 201 9.21 -5.56 -3.98
N ALA A 202 9.17 -5.12 -2.73
CA ALA A 202 8.66 -3.81 -2.36
C ALA A 202 9.58 -2.64 -2.75
N THR A 203 10.88 -2.91 -2.97
CA THR A 203 11.85 -1.90 -3.41
C THR A 203 12.17 -1.94 -4.91
N GLN A 204 11.42 -2.69 -5.73
CA GLN A 204 11.47 -2.61 -7.20
C GLN A 204 10.80 -1.32 -7.69
N VAL A 205 11.57 -0.25 -7.67
CA VAL A 205 11.07 1.09 -7.98
C VAL A 205 10.46 1.16 -9.38
N ASN A 206 9.24 1.70 -9.46
CA ASN A 206 8.52 1.93 -10.72
C ASN A 206 8.33 0.66 -11.59
N GLN A 207 8.17 -0.48 -10.92
CA GLN A 207 7.93 -1.77 -11.57
C GLN A 207 6.62 -1.77 -12.38
N PHE A 208 5.62 -1.02 -11.91
CA PHE A 208 4.29 -0.98 -12.50
C PHE A 208 3.93 0.41 -12.99
N ASP A 209 3.19 0.45 -14.11
CA ASP A 209 2.77 1.67 -14.80
C ASP A 209 1.25 1.92 -14.68
N PHE A 210 0.70 1.60 -13.51
CA PHE A 210 -0.71 1.84 -13.19
C PHE A 210 -0.87 2.37 -11.76
N VAL A 211 -2.03 2.96 -11.52
CA VAL A 211 -2.46 3.50 -10.23
C VAL A 211 -3.64 2.68 -9.73
N ILE A 212 -3.69 2.43 -8.43
CA ILE A 212 -4.80 1.75 -7.77
C ILE A 212 -5.70 2.82 -7.14
N GLU A 213 -6.90 2.98 -7.70
CA GLU A 213 -7.90 3.92 -7.18
C GLU A 213 -8.76 3.26 -6.11
N VAL A 214 -9.13 4.04 -5.09
CA VAL A 214 -10.13 3.63 -4.10
C VAL A 214 -11.48 4.18 -4.54
N LYS A 215 -12.40 3.30 -4.89
CA LYS A 215 -13.77 3.65 -5.30
C LYS A 215 -14.78 3.15 -4.28
N ASP A 216 -15.94 3.76 -4.24
CA ASP A 216 -17.11 3.27 -3.52
C ASP A 216 -18.04 2.59 -4.54
N ASP A 217 -18.33 1.30 -4.37
CA ASP A 217 -19.22 0.55 -5.25
C ASP A 217 -20.70 0.62 -4.80
N GLY A 218 -20.99 1.48 -3.81
CA GLY A 218 -22.30 1.64 -3.21
C GLY A 218 -22.55 0.77 -1.97
N ASN A 219 -21.70 -0.24 -1.72
CA ASN A 219 -21.76 -1.10 -0.55
C ASN A 219 -20.50 -0.99 0.31
N GLN A 220 -19.34 -0.82 -0.34
CA GLN A 220 -18.04 -0.79 0.32
C GLN A 220 -16.99 -0.11 -0.55
N LYS A 221 -15.86 0.25 0.05
CA LYS A 221 -14.69 0.69 -0.72
C LYS A 221 -14.08 -0.50 -1.46
N VAL A 222 -13.65 -0.28 -2.69
CA VAL A 222 -12.95 -1.25 -3.52
C VAL A 222 -11.72 -0.62 -4.15
N PHE A 223 -10.68 -1.42 -4.35
CA PHE A 223 -9.52 -1.04 -5.14
C PHE A 223 -9.70 -1.55 -6.58
N CYS A 224 -9.37 -0.69 -7.55
CA CYS A 224 -9.44 -0.98 -8.97
C CYS A 224 -8.38 -0.19 -9.77
#